data_1c63c2fc1254b2782c81218acfb6d1fd
#
_entry.id   1c63c2fc1254b2782c81218acfb6d1fd
#
_cell.length_a   1.000
_cell.length_b   1.000
_cell.length_c   1.000
_cell.angle_alpha   90.00
_cell.angle_beta   90.00
_cell.angle_gamma   90.00
#
_symmetry.space_group_name_H-M   'P 1'
#
loop_
_entity.id
_entity.type
_entity.pdbx_description
1 polymer ?
#
loop_
_entity_poly.entity_id
_entity_poly.type
_entity_poly.pdbx_seq_one_letter_code
_entity_poly.pdbx_strand_id
1 'polypeptide(L)'
;SSATIAVLQNFASQPGPDGVTSMLGLTGAIPILLGDNIGTTITALLASIGQTKDAKRTAVAHCIFNISGCLLFIWFVKPFAALIQHISPKGAEIEVISRQIANAHTLFNITMTLIWVCLINVMVKIVMTLIPDGKAVDMNPAKPVFLDDKIISQPAAALQLVAKEILRVSEMVKVVVADTITIVKTEDLNELEPLQEKGVQIKKLTDQITEYLASLF
;
A
#
# COMPACT_ATOMS: atom_id res chain seq x y z
N SER A 1 -8.01 -8.41 13.35
CA SER A 1 -8.56 -9.15 12.20
C SER A 1 -9.89 -9.84 12.57
N SER A 2 -10.54 -10.51 11.61
CA SER A 2 -11.84 -11.17 11.86
C SER A 2 -11.76 -12.20 13.01
N ALA A 3 -10.66 -12.90 13.17
CA ALA A 3 -10.45 -13.85 14.27
C ALA A 3 -10.43 -13.14 15.64
N THR A 4 -9.72 -12.03 15.75
CA THR A 4 -9.63 -11.25 17.01
C THR A 4 -10.99 -10.66 17.36
N ILE A 5 -11.73 -10.17 16.35
CA ILE A 5 -13.09 -9.66 16.55
C ILE A 5 -14.03 -10.76 17.03
N ALA A 6 -13.94 -11.97 16.45
CA ALA A 6 -14.75 -13.11 16.88
C ALA A 6 -14.44 -13.51 18.34
N VAL A 7 -13.17 -13.49 18.74
CA VAL A 7 -12.77 -13.72 20.13
C VAL A 7 -13.32 -12.63 21.06
N LEU A 8 -13.21 -11.37 20.65
CA LEU A 8 -13.75 -10.24 21.42
C LEU A 8 -15.27 -10.35 21.58
N GLN A 9 -16.00 -10.69 20.50
CA GLN A 9 -17.42 -10.89 20.52
C GLN A 9 -17.83 -12.04 21.48
N ASN A 10 -17.13 -13.16 21.39
CA ASN A 10 -17.38 -14.31 22.27
C ASN A 10 -17.14 -13.95 23.74
N PHE A 11 -16.01 -13.27 24.02
CA PHE A 11 -15.71 -12.83 25.38
C PHE A 11 -16.72 -11.81 25.92
N ALA A 12 -17.13 -10.84 25.11
CA ALA A 12 -18.10 -9.85 25.49
C ALA A 12 -19.53 -10.45 25.69
N SER A 13 -19.85 -11.56 25.04
CA SER A 13 -21.12 -12.27 25.22
C SER A 13 -21.17 -13.14 26.48
N GLN A 14 -20.07 -13.23 27.24
CA GLN A 14 -20.09 -13.95 28.51
C GLN A 14 -20.79 -13.11 29.60
N PRO A 15 -21.64 -13.73 30.43
CA PRO A 15 -22.29 -13.03 31.51
C PRO A 15 -21.32 -12.55 32.58
N GLY A 16 -21.51 -11.35 33.03
CA GLY A 16 -20.83 -10.78 34.18
C GLY A 16 -21.27 -11.42 35.51
N PRO A 17 -20.79 -10.90 36.65
CA PRO A 17 -21.12 -11.46 37.96
C PRO A 17 -22.63 -11.44 38.31
N ASP A 18 -23.40 -10.59 37.67
CA ASP A 18 -24.85 -10.45 37.82
C ASP A 18 -25.67 -11.42 36.93
N GLY A 19 -24.99 -12.15 36.03
CA GLY A 19 -25.60 -13.09 35.09
C GLY A 19 -26.43 -12.45 33.96
N VAL A 20 -26.51 -11.13 33.88
CA VAL A 20 -27.39 -10.39 32.96
C VAL A 20 -26.64 -9.41 32.07
N THR A 21 -25.63 -8.74 32.63
CA THR A 21 -24.80 -7.79 31.86
C THR A 21 -23.60 -8.49 31.24
N SER A 22 -23.05 -7.89 30.20
CA SER A 22 -21.81 -8.35 29.59
C SER A 22 -20.62 -8.16 30.54
N MET A 23 -19.72 -9.14 30.60
CA MET A 23 -18.48 -9.04 31.37
C MET A 23 -17.64 -7.80 30.99
N LEU A 24 -17.66 -7.41 29.73
CA LEU A 24 -16.83 -6.32 29.22
C LEU A 24 -17.64 -5.02 28.93
N GLY A 25 -18.91 -5.17 28.56
CA GLY A 25 -19.73 -4.07 28.06
C GLY A 25 -19.23 -3.49 26.75
N LEU A 26 -20.08 -2.74 26.04
CA LEU A 26 -19.71 -2.15 24.75
C LEU A 26 -18.61 -1.08 24.88
N THR A 27 -18.64 -0.30 25.95
CA THR A 27 -17.64 0.73 26.23
C THR A 27 -16.24 0.15 26.50
N GLY A 28 -16.16 -1.07 27.05
CA GLY A 28 -14.92 -1.80 27.23
C GLY A 28 -14.45 -2.49 25.95
N ALA A 29 -15.40 -2.97 25.14
CA ALA A 29 -15.10 -3.65 23.88
C ALA A 29 -14.53 -2.70 22.79
N ILE A 30 -15.01 -1.45 22.71
CA ILE A 30 -14.58 -0.47 21.69
C ILE A 30 -13.06 -0.20 21.73
N PRO A 31 -12.42 0.11 22.89
CA PRO A 31 -10.97 0.31 22.93
C PRO A 31 -10.17 -0.92 22.45
N ILE A 32 -10.64 -2.13 22.75
CA ILE A 32 -9.99 -3.36 22.29
C ILE A 32 -10.14 -3.49 20.77
N LEU A 33 -11.32 -3.18 20.23
CA LEU A 33 -11.57 -3.13 18.80
C LEU A 33 -10.64 -2.13 18.08
N LEU A 34 -10.44 -0.94 18.65
CA LEU A 34 -9.52 0.05 18.13
C LEU A 34 -8.07 -0.46 18.16
N GLY A 35 -7.68 -1.14 19.24
CA GLY A 35 -6.36 -1.79 19.34
C GLY A 35 -6.14 -2.88 18.29
N ASP A 36 -7.15 -3.70 18.00
CA ASP A 36 -7.09 -4.71 16.92
C ASP A 36 -6.89 -4.05 15.55
N ASN A 37 -7.55 -2.95 15.28
CA ASN A 37 -7.36 -2.19 14.03
C ASN A 37 -5.91 -1.70 13.88
N ILE A 38 -5.26 -1.23 14.93
CA ILE A 38 -3.81 -0.90 14.90
C ILE A 38 -2.98 -2.17 14.71
N GLY A 39 -3.29 -3.24 15.46
CA GLY A 39 -2.55 -4.50 15.39
C GLY A 39 -2.51 -5.11 13.99
N THR A 40 -3.60 -5.01 13.22
CA THR A 40 -3.64 -5.51 11.84
C THR A 40 -2.69 -4.77 10.90
N THR A 41 -2.31 -3.53 11.19
CA THR A 41 -1.37 -2.78 10.35
C THR A 41 0.05 -3.31 10.43
N ILE A 42 0.43 -3.90 11.56
CA ILE A 42 1.77 -4.48 11.76
C ILE A 42 2.00 -5.62 10.77
N THR A 43 1.01 -6.47 10.53
CA THR A 43 1.12 -7.57 9.56
C THR A 43 1.33 -7.05 8.14
N ALA A 44 0.65 -5.96 7.75
CA ALA A 44 0.83 -5.33 6.46
C ALA A 44 2.23 -4.70 6.32
N LEU A 45 2.73 -4.03 7.37
CA LEU A 45 4.08 -3.48 7.40
C LEU A 45 5.14 -4.57 7.27
N LEU A 46 5.02 -5.67 8.02
CA LEU A 46 5.94 -6.81 7.94
C LEU A 46 5.92 -7.44 6.55
N ALA A 47 4.73 -7.65 5.97
CA ALA A 47 4.59 -8.19 4.62
C ALA A 47 5.18 -7.28 3.53
N SER A 48 5.33 -5.99 3.79
CA SER A 48 5.92 -5.03 2.86
C SER A 48 7.46 -5.01 2.87
N ILE A 49 8.10 -5.67 3.84
CA ILE A 49 9.56 -5.77 3.92
C ILE A 49 10.08 -6.53 2.70
N GLY A 50 11.07 -5.97 2.03
CA GLY A 50 11.62 -6.55 0.80
C GLY A 50 10.74 -6.35 -0.47
N GLN A 51 9.55 -5.76 -0.34
CA GLN A 51 8.65 -5.50 -1.45
C GLN A 51 8.92 -4.15 -2.13
N THR A 52 8.19 -3.91 -3.22
CA THR A 52 8.24 -2.65 -3.98
C THR A 52 7.91 -1.43 -3.10
N LYS A 53 8.31 -0.24 -3.55
CA LYS A 53 7.98 1.01 -2.86
C LYS A 53 6.47 1.22 -2.73
N ASP A 54 5.71 0.84 -3.74
CA ASP A 54 4.25 1.00 -3.72
C ASP A 54 3.59 0.04 -2.73
N ALA A 55 4.10 -1.17 -2.55
CA ALA A 55 3.66 -2.07 -1.49
C ALA A 55 3.92 -1.47 -0.09
N LYS A 56 5.12 -0.88 0.13
CA LYS A 56 5.44 -0.18 1.38
C LYS A 56 4.55 1.04 1.61
N ARG A 57 4.30 1.83 0.56
CA ARG A 57 3.39 2.99 0.60
C ARG A 57 1.97 2.58 0.98
N THR A 58 1.48 1.50 0.41
CA THR A 58 0.15 0.95 0.74
C THR A 58 0.08 0.50 2.21
N ALA A 59 1.11 -0.19 2.71
CA ALA A 59 1.18 -0.61 4.11
C ALA A 59 1.22 0.59 5.06
N VAL A 60 1.97 1.65 4.72
CA VAL A 60 2.03 2.89 5.51
C VAL A 60 0.70 3.64 5.45
N ALA A 61 0.04 3.72 4.29
CA ALA A 61 -1.29 4.32 4.18
C ALA A 61 -2.30 3.60 5.07
N HIS A 62 -2.30 2.27 5.08
CA HIS A 62 -3.12 1.45 5.97
C HIS A 62 -2.84 1.73 7.45
N CYS A 63 -1.56 1.89 7.81
CA CYS A 63 -1.15 2.24 9.17
C CYS A 63 -1.69 3.63 9.58
N ILE A 64 -1.51 4.64 8.73
CA ILE A 64 -2.00 6.01 8.97
C ILE A 64 -3.52 6.02 9.13
N PHE A 65 -4.24 5.33 8.26
CA PHE A 65 -5.70 5.19 8.32
C PHE A 65 -6.17 4.68 9.69
N ASN A 66 -5.62 3.56 10.15
CA ASN A 66 -6.03 2.94 11.41
C ASN A 66 -5.58 3.72 12.64
N ILE A 67 -4.33 4.19 12.68
CA ILE A 67 -3.81 4.96 13.82
C ILE A 67 -4.58 6.27 13.98
N SER A 68 -4.79 7.02 12.89
CA SER A 68 -5.53 8.28 12.95
C SER A 68 -6.98 8.07 13.39
N GLY A 69 -7.62 6.98 12.92
CA GLY A 69 -8.96 6.61 13.35
C GLY A 69 -9.00 6.27 14.84
N CYS A 70 -8.07 5.48 15.32
CA CYS A 70 -8.00 5.13 16.74
C CYS A 70 -7.76 6.37 17.62
N LEU A 71 -6.85 7.26 17.21
CA LEU A 71 -6.60 8.52 17.92
C LEU A 71 -7.85 9.43 17.94
N LEU A 72 -8.62 9.45 16.87
CA LEU A 72 -9.87 10.20 16.81
C LEU A 72 -10.93 9.59 17.71
N PHE A 73 -11.17 8.28 17.62
CA PHE A 73 -12.31 7.64 18.31
C PHE A 73 -12.06 7.38 19.80
N ILE A 74 -10.81 7.26 20.25
CA ILE A 74 -10.49 6.96 21.65
C ILE A 74 -11.07 8.02 22.62
N TRP A 75 -11.15 9.26 22.18
CA TRP A 75 -11.72 10.35 22.97
C TRP A 75 -13.27 10.35 22.99
N PHE A 76 -13.90 9.63 22.07
CA PHE A 76 -15.34 9.58 21.88
C PHE A 76 -15.95 8.21 22.16
N VAL A 77 -15.26 7.32 22.90
CA VAL A 77 -15.73 5.95 23.17
C VAL A 77 -17.14 5.93 23.73
N LYS A 78 -17.46 6.75 24.75
CA LYS A 78 -18.80 6.77 25.36
C LYS A 78 -19.90 7.24 24.39
N PRO A 79 -19.79 8.40 23.71
CA PRO A 79 -20.80 8.83 22.76
C PRO A 79 -20.89 7.90 21.54
N PHE A 80 -19.79 7.30 21.12
CA PHE A 80 -19.77 6.31 20.05
C PHE A 80 -20.50 5.03 20.45
N ALA A 81 -20.28 4.51 21.67
CA ALA A 81 -21.02 3.37 22.22
C ALA A 81 -22.53 3.65 22.29
N ALA A 82 -22.92 4.84 22.75
CA ALA A 82 -24.33 5.23 22.80
C ALA A 82 -24.97 5.27 21.40
N LEU A 83 -24.27 5.80 20.41
CA LEU A 83 -24.71 5.79 19.01
C LEU A 83 -24.89 4.35 18.50
N ILE A 84 -23.92 3.48 18.74
CA ILE A 84 -23.98 2.08 18.33
C ILE A 84 -25.17 1.37 18.99
N GLN A 85 -25.39 1.58 20.28
CA GLN A 85 -26.56 1.02 20.98
C GLN A 85 -27.86 1.55 20.42
N HIS A 86 -27.89 2.81 19.97
CA HIS A 86 -29.08 3.41 19.36
C HIS A 86 -29.48 2.77 18.04
N ILE A 87 -28.49 2.52 17.15
CA ILE A 87 -28.71 1.98 15.80
C ILE A 87 -28.73 0.44 15.75
N SER A 88 -28.39 -0.23 16.84
CA SER A 88 -28.31 -1.69 16.92
C SER A 88 -29.62 -2.30 17.45
N PRO A 89 -29.84 -3.60 17.25
CA PRO A 89 -30.96 -4.31 17.82
C PRO A 89 -31.05 -4.12 19.34
N LYS A 90 -32.27 -4.08 19.86
CA LYS A 90 -32.57 -3.98 21.29
C LYS A 90 -32.75 -5.37 21.87
N GLY A 91 -32.35 -5.59 23.11
CA GLY A 91 -32.45 -6.87 23.81
C GLY A 91 -31.57 -6.91 25.05
N ALA A 92 -31.44 -8.08 25.66
CA ALA A 92 -30.50 -8.28 26.75
C ALA A 92 -29.07 -8.02 26.26
N GLU A 93 -28.23 -7.36 27.08
CA GLU A 93 -26.90 -6.91 26.67
C GLU A 93 -26.06 -8.06 26.12
N ILE A 94 -26.01 -9.20 26.80
CA ILE A 94 -25.28 -10.40 26.42
C ILE A 94 -25.70 -10.98 25.05
N GLU A 95 -26.98 -10.77 24.65
CA GLU A 95 -27.48 -11.29 23.38
C GLU A 95 -27.17 -10.37 22.21
N VAL A 96 -27.13 -9.05 22.44
CA VAL A 96 -26.97 -8.06 21.37
C VAL A 96 -25.55 -7.52 21.23
N ILE A 97 -24.70 -7.70 22.24
CA ILE A 97 -23.37 -7.08 22.28
C ILE A 97 -22.46 -7.52 21.12
N SER A 98 -22.53 -8.77 20.71
CA SER A 98 -21.78 -9.28 19.56
C SER A 98 -22.12 -8.50 18.28
N ARG A 99 -23.41 -8.24 18.04
CA ARG A 99 -23.88 -7.44 16.90
C ARG A 99 -23.47 -5.97 17.07
N GLN A 100 -23.52 -5.45 18.28
CA GLN A 100 -23.09 -4.07 18.56
C GLN A 100 -21.60 -3.88 18.28
N ILE A 101 -20.75 -4.84 18.64
CA ILE A 101 -19.31 -4.83 18.32
C ILE A 101 -19.09 -4.85 16.79
N ALA A 102 -19.83 -5.70 16.06
CA ALA A 102 -19.76 -5.73 14.61
C ALA A 102 -20.18 -4.39 13.97
N ASN A 103 -21.28 -3.79 14.46
CA ASN A 103 -21.75 -2.48 14.01
C ASN A 103 -20.74 -1.37 14.33
N ALA A 104 -20.10 -1.41 15.51
CA ALA A 104 -19.05 -0.47 15.89
C ALA A 104 -17.86 -0.56 14.92
N HIS A 105 -17.40 -1.77 14.60
CA HIS A 105 -16.32 -1.99 13.64
C HIS A 105 -16.68 -1.47 12.25
N THR A 106 -17.89 -1.77 11.78
CA THR A 106 -18.39 -1.31 10.47
C THR A 106 -18.48 0.21 10.42
N LEU A 107 -19.12 0.83 11.41
CA LEU A 107 -19.29 2.28 11.44
C LEU A 107 -17.97 3.02 11.56
N PHE A 108 -17.02 2.51 12.36
CA PHE A 108 -15.65 3.04 12.41
C PHE A 108 -15.01 3.07 11.04
N ASN A 109 -15.00 1.94 10.32
CA ASN A 109 -14.37 1.85 9.00
C ASN A 109 -15.07 2.74 7.96
N ILE A 110 -16.41 2.79 7.94
CA ILE A 110 -17.16 3.68 7.04
C ILE A 110 -16.80 5.14 7.32
N THR A 111 -16.83 5.56 8.59
CA THR A 111 -16.52 6.94 8.98
C THR A 111 -15.11 7.32 8.57
N MET A 112 -14.11 6.47 8.85
CA MET A 112 -12.73 6.72 8.48
C MET A 112 -12.52 6.73 6.96
N THR A 113 -13.23 5.87 6.23
CA THR A 113 -13.20 5.86 4.77
C THR A 113 -13.73 7.18 4.22
N LEU A 114 -14.86 7.68 4.70
CA LEU A 114 -15.42 8.95 4.26
C LEU A 114 -14.47 10.12 4.56
N ILE A 115 -13.85 10.16 5.74
CA ILE A 115 -12.87 11.19 6.10
C ILE A 115 -11.67 11.13 5.14
N TRP A 116 -11.08 9.95 4.94
CA TRP A 116 -9.86 9.83 4.14
C TRP A 116 -10.10 9.94 2.63
N VAL A 117 -11.30 9.63 2.13
CA VAL A 117 -11.67 9.93 0.73
C VAL A 117 -11.64 11.44 0.48
N CYS A 118 -12.16 12.25 1.42
CA CYS A 118 -12.06 13.70 1.32
C CYS A 118 -10.61 14.21 1.46
N LEU A 119 -9.77 13.51 2.20
CA LEU A 119 -8.38 13.86 2.49
C LEU A 119 -7.36 13.04 1.68
N ILE A 120 -7.77 12.44 0.57
CA ILE A 120 -6.91 11.52 -0.20
C ILE A 120 -5.58 12.16 -0.62
N ASN A 121 -5.60 13.42 -1.04
CA ASN A 121 -4.40 14.16 -1.43
C ASN A 121 -3.44 14.37 -0.24
N VAL A 122 -3.99 14.53 0.97
CA VAL A 122 -3.19 14.63 2.21
C VAL A 122 -2.54 13.28 2.51
N MET A 123 -3.30 12.17 2.41
CA MET A 123 -2.77 10.82 2.58
C MET A 123 -1.61 10.57 1.62
N VAL A 124 -1.81 10.83 0.33
CA VAL A 124 -0.77 10.66 -0.69
C VAL A 124 0.47 11.49 -0.35
N LYS A 125 0.30 12.77 0.02
CA LYS A 125 1.42 13.64 0.39
C LYS A 125 2.20 13.10 1.59
N ILE A 126 1.52 12.64 2.63
CA ILE A 126 2.16 12.06 3.82
C ILE A 126 2.95 10.81 3.43
N VAL A 127 2.32 9.89 2.71
CA VAL A 127 2.93 8.61 2.30
C VAL A 127 4.14 8.83 1.40
N MET A 128 4.05 9.74 0.43
CA MET A 128 5.16 10.09 -0.46
C MET A 128 6.31 10.79 0.28
N THR A 129 6.00 11.53 1.34
CA THR A 129 7.03 12.14 2.19
C THR A 129 7.74 11.10 3.05
N LEU A 130 7.02 10.12 3.58
CA LEU A 130 7.59 9.05 4.42
C LEU A 130 8.37 8.01 3.58
N ILE A 131 7.87 7.71 2.39
CA ILE A 131 8.51 6.80 1.44
C ILE A 131 8.67 7.54 0.11
N PRO A 132 9.69 8.40 0.00
CA PRO A 132 9.92 9.16 -1.21
C PRO A 132 10.29 8.22 -2.36
N ASP A 133 9.97 8.67 -3.57
CA ASP A 133 10.65 8.13 -4.74
C ASP A 133 12.13 8.29 -4.46
N GLY A 134 12.91 7.19 -4.58
CA GLY A 134 14.37 7.33 -4.49
C GLY A 134 14.74 8.51 -5.39
N LYS A 135 15.77 9.27 -5.03
CA LYS A 135 16.36 10.21 -5.98
C LYS A 135 16.31 9.51 -7.33
N ALA A 136 15.68 10.15 -8.33
CA ALA A 136 15.83 9.66 -9.70
C ALA A 136 17.32 9.31 -9.77
N VAL A 137 17.64 8.02 -9.83
CA VAL A 137 18.99 7.61 -10.11
C VAL A 137 19.28 8.47 -11.31
N ASP A 138 20.36 9.24 -11.26
CA ASP A 138 20.81 10.01 -12.41
C ASP A 138 21.01 8.96 -13.49
N MET A 139 19.89 8.65 -14.16
CA MET A 139 19.81 7.51 -15.04
C MET A 139 20.45 8.03 -16.31
N ASN A 140 21.79 7.93 -16.32
CA ASN A 140 22.40 7.93 -17.62
C ASN A 140 21.64 6.86 -18.43
N PRO A 141 20.76 7.26 -19.36
CA PRO A 141 19.88 6.33 -20.03
C PRO A 141 20.65 5.24 -20.78
N ALA A 142 21.93 5.47 -21.01
CA ALA A 142 22.86 4.53 -21.63
C ALA A 142 23.51 3.53 -20.63
N LYS A 143 23.12 3.53 -19.33
CA LYS A 143 23.64 2.55 -18.35
C LYS A 143 22.54 1.59 -17.90
N PRO A 144 22.84 0.28 -17.73
CA PRO A 144 21.91 -0.67 -17.14
C PRO A 144 21.53 -0.27 -15.70
N VAL A 145 20.28 -0.49 -15.34
CA VAL A 145 19.75 -0.20 -14.00
C VAL A 145 19.54 -1.49 -13.21
N PHE A 146 19.16 -2.56 -13.90
CA PHE A 146 18.79 -3.82 -13.29
C PHE A 146 19.89 -4.89 -13.37
N LEU A 147 20.87 -4.76 -14.26
CA LEU A 147 21.97 -5.73 -14.37
C LEU A 147 22.89 -5.61 -13.15
N ASP A 148 23.23 -6.74 -12.53
CA ASP A 148 24.13 -6.83 -11.37
C ASP A 148 25.09 -8.01 -11.57
N ASP A 149 26.37 -7.68 -11.75
CA ASP A 149 27.45 -8.67 -11.96
C ASP A 149 27.60 -9.65 -10.79
N LYS A 150 27.16 -9.26 -9.58
CA LYS A 150 27.21 -10.13 -8.40
C LYS A 150 26.26 -11.32 -8.48
N ILE A 151 25.25 -11.23 -9.36
CA ILE A 151 24.20 -12.25 -9.51
C ILE A 151 24.47 -13.19 -10.69
N ILE A 152 25.55 -12.97 -11.46
CA ILE A 152 25.95 -13.81 -12.61
C ILE A 152 26.05 -15.30 -12.20
N SER A 153 26.51 -15.59 -10.99
CA SER A 153 26.58 -16.97 -10.47
C SER A 153 25.22 -17.64 -10.24
N GLN A 154 24.11 -16.92 -10.41
CA GLN A 154 22.75 -17.41 -10.26
C GLN A 154 21.94 -17.15 -11.55
N PRO A 155 22.09 -17.97 -12.62
CA PRO A 155 21.58 -17.66 -13.94
C PRO A 155 20.07 -17.39 -13.98
N ALA A 156 19.27 -18.12 -13.21
CA ALA A 156 17.82 -17.94 -13.14
C ALA A 156 17.42 -16.55 -12.58
N ALA A 157 18.13 -16.04 -11.57
CA ALA A 157 17.90 -14.71 -11.01
C ALA A 157 18.43 -13.63 -11.96
N ALA A 158 19.60 -13.85 -12.55
CA ALA A 158 20.18 -12.93 -13.52
C ALA A 158 19.28 -12.73 -14.75
N LEU A 159 18.67 -13.80 -15.28
CA LEU A 159 17.73 -13.73 -16.38
C LEU A 159 16.47 -12.90 -16.05
N GLN A 160 15.99 -12.92 -14.80
CA GLN A 160 14.89 -12.05 -14.39
C GLN A 160 15.29 -10.57 -14.40
N LEU A 161 16.53 -10.24 -14.04
CA LEU A 161 17.05 -8.87 -14.11
C LEU A 161 17.22 -8.42 -15.56
N VAL A 162 17.71 -9.29 -16.43
CA VAL A 162 17.77 -9.05 -17.87
C VAL A 162 16.37 -8.78 -18.45
N ALA A 163 15.36 -9.55 -18.07
CA ALA A 163 13.99 -9.32 -18.53
C ALA A 163 13.47 -7.93 -18.13
N LYS A 164 13.81 -7.45 -16.92
CA LYS A 164 13.45 -6.09 -16.48
C LYS A 164 14.16 -5.02 -17.29
N GLU A 165 15.43 -5.24 -17.62
CA GLU A 165 16.20 -4.29 -18.44
C GLU A 165 15.67 -4.24 -19.88
N ILE A 166 15.29 -5.39 -20.46
CA ILE A 166 14.66 -5.46 -21.78
C ILE A 166 13.32 -4.71 -21.79
N LEU A 167 12.50 -4.84 -20.74
CA LEU A 167 11.26 -4.06 -20.62
C LEU A 167 11.54 -2.55 -20.61
N ARG A 168 12.57 -2.11 -19.89
CA ARG A 168 13.01 -0.71 -19.89
C ARG A 168 13.41 -0.22 -21.28
N VAL A 169 14.21 -1.01 -21.99
CA VAL A 169 14.59 -0.72 -23.38
C VAL A 169 13.37 -0.61 -24.28
N SER A 170 12.39 -1.51 -24.11
CA SER A 170 11.14 -1.49 -24.88
C SER A 170 10.35 -0.19 -24.67
N GLU A 171 10.28 0.32 -23.44
CA GLU A 171 9.62 1.62 -23.17
C GLU A 171 10.40 2.80 -23.79
N MET A 172 11.74 2.77 -23.77
CA MET A 172 12.55 3.77 -24.43
C MET A 172 12.34 3.77 -25.95
N VAL A 173 12.26 2.58 -26.57
CA VAL A 173 11.96 2.45 -28.01
C VAL A 173 10.60 3.01 -28.35
N LYS A 174 9.55 2.76 -27.54
CA LYS A 174 8.22 3.34 -27.74
C LYS A 174 8.26 4.86 -27.77
N VAL A 175 9.01 5.48 -26.84
CA VAL A 175 9.18 6.94 -26.82
C VAL A 175 9.85 7.43 -28.11
N VAL A 176 10.93 6.79 -28.53
CA VAL A 176 11.65 7.16 -29.78
C VAL A 176 10.74 7.04 -30.99
N VAL A 177 9.93 5.97 -31.09
CA VAL A 177 8.96 5.81 -32.18
C VAL A 177 7.90 6.91 -32.15
N ALA A 178 7.37 7.25 -30.97
CA ALA A 178 6.38 8.33 -30.83
C ALA A 178 6.96 9.69 -31.24
N ASP A 179 8.19 10.00 -30.77
CA ASP A 179 8.88 11.24 -31.13
C ASP A 179 9.17 11.29 -32.65
N THR A 180 9.60 10.17 -33.25
CA THR A 180 9.80 10.08 -34.70
C THR A 180 8.51 10.41 -35.47
N ILE A 181 7.39 9.83 -35.07
CA ILE A 181 6.08 10.12 -35.69
C ILE A 181 5.71 11.61 -35.54
N THR A 182 6.02 12.20 -34.40
CA THR A 182 5.75 13.63 -34.15
C THR A 182 6.61 14.51 -35.06
N ILE A 183 7.91 14.25 -35.14
CA ILE A 183 8.83 15.00 -36.01
C ILE A 183 8.39 14.92 -37.47
N VAL A 184 8.02 13.71 -37.94
CA VAL A 184 7.50 13.57 -39.35
C VAL A 184 6.24 14.34 -39.57
N LYS A 185 5.35 14.46 -38.55
CA LYS A 185 4.10 15.24 -38.69
C LYS A 185 4.29 16.74 -38.61
N THR A 186 5.21 17.19 -37.78
CA THR A 186 5.47 18.63 -37.54
C THR A 186 6.53 19.21 -38.44
N GLU A 187 7.31 18.38 -39.15
CA GLU A 187 8.46 18.73 -39.95
C GLU A 187 9.54 19.53 -39.17
N ASP A 188 9.56 19.37 -37.82
CA ASP A 188 10.52 20.07 -36.97
C ASP A 188 11.82 19.33 -36.91
N LEU A 189 12.78 19.75 -37.72
CA LEU A 189 14.10 19.13 -37.83
C LEU A 189 15.01 19.40 -36.61
N ASN A 190 14.65 20.36 -35.75
CA ASN A 190 15.46 20.65 -34.56
C ASN A 190 15.42 19.50 -33.55
N GLU A 191 14.39 18.66 -33.57
CA GLU A 191 14.21 17.50 -32.71
C GLU A 191 14.97 16.24 -33.20
N LEU A 192 15.61 16.29 -34.38
CA LEU A 192 16.33 15.14 -34.94
C LEU A 192 17.58 14.77 -34.14
N GLU A 193 18.37 15.74 -33.69
CA GLU A 193 19.59 15.52 -32.92
C GLU A 193 19.29 14.85 -31.56
N PRO A 194 18.33 15.37 -30.74
CA PRO A 194 17.90 14.69 -29.54
C PRO A 194 17.37 13.27 -29.79
N LEU A 195 16.68 13.04 -30.91
CA LEU A 195 16.17 11.71 -31.25
C LEU A 195 17.29 10.72 -31.57
N GLN A 196 18.32 11.16 -32.32
CA GLN A 196 19.50 10.35 -32.64
C GLN A 196 20.26 9.99 -31.36
N GLU A 197 20.42 10.92 -30.42
CA GLU A 197 21.05 10.67 -29.14
C GLU A 197 20.32 9.58 -28.35
N LYS A 198 19.00 9.61 -28.28
CA LYS A 198 18.17 8.55 -27.67
C LYS A 198 18.41 7.19 -28.35
N GLY A 199 18.54 7.16 -29.68
CA GLY A 199 18.85 5.96 -30.44
C GLY A 199 20.22 5.35 -30.09
N VAL A 200 21.24 6.19 -29.95
CA VAL A 200 22.59 5.79 -29.53
C VAL A 200 22.58 5.23 -28.11
N GLN A 201 21.80 5.84 -27.20
CA GLN A 201 21.66 5.36 -25.82
C GLN A 201 21.01 3.97 -25.76
N ILE A 202 19.95 3.75 -26.53
CA ILE A 202 19.28 2.45 -26.65
C ILE A 202 20.24 1.39 -27.18
N LYS A 203 20.98 1.70 -28.25
CA LYS A 203 21.97 0.78 -28.81
C LYS A 203 22.99 0.36 -27.76
N LYS A 204 23.62 1.34 -27.08
CA LYS A 204 24.61 1.07 -26.03
C LYS A 204 24.07 0.17 -24.92
N LEU A 205 22.82 0.41 -24.50
CA LEU A 205 22.17 -0.41 -23.48
C LEU A 205 21.90 -1.84 -23.98
N THR A 206 21.48 -2.00 -25.23
CA THR A 206 21.27 -3.32 -25.86
C THR A 206 22.58 -4.10 -25.95
N ASP A 207 23.68 -3.43 -26.31
CA ASP A 207 25.01 -4.04 -26.34
C ASP A 207 25.43 -4.56 -24.96
N GLN A 208 25.20 -3.77 -23.90
CA GLN A 208 25.49 -4.17 -22.52
C GLN A 208 24.63 -5.33 -22.02
N ILE A 209 23.33 -5.37 -22.40
CA ILE A 209 22.47 -6.50 -22.10
C ILE A 209 22.99 -7.78 -22.79
N THR A 210 23.42 -7.66 -24.04
CA THR A 210 23.95 -8.78 -24.81
C THR A 210 25.24 -9.31 -24.19
N GLU A 211 26.15 -8.41 -23.78
CA GLU A 211 27.39 -8.76 -23.09
C GLU A 211 27.13 -9.47 -21.77
N TYR A 212 26.19 -8.95 -20.97
CA TYR A 212 25.79 -9.56 -19.72
C TYR A 212 25.17 -10.95 -19.93
N LEU A 213 24.30 -11.11 -20.94
CA LEU A 213 23.77 -12.43 -21.30
C LEU A 213 24.86 -13.41 -21.72
N ALA A 214 25.84 -12.96 -22.51
CA ALA A 214 26.96 -13.81 -22.92
C ALA A 214 27.83 -14.26 -21.72
N SER A 215 27.86 -13.49 -20.63
CA SER A 215 28.59 -13.85 -19.41
C SER A 215 27.86 -14.88 -18.53
N LEU A 216 26.58 -15.19 -18.82
CA LEU A 216 25.79 -16.18 -18.08
C LEU A 216 25.98 -17.61 -18.61
N PHE A 217 26.53 -17.77 -19.82
CA PHE A 217 26.70 -19.03 -20.53
C PHE A 217 28.13 -19.24 -20.99
#